data_71a1aae7e9890e0969050f1752ea5bdf
#
_entry.id   71a1aae7e9890e0969050f1752ea5bdf
#
_cell.length_a   1.000
_cell.length_b   1.000
_cell.length_c   1.000
_cell.angle_alpha   90.00
_cell.angle_beta   90.00
_cell.angle_gamma   90.00
#
_symmetry.space_group_name_H-M   'P 1'
#
loop_
_entity.id
_entity.type
_entity.pdbx_description
1 polymer ?
#
loop_
_entity_poly.entity_id
_entity_poly.type
_entity_poly.pdbx_seq_one_letter_code
_entity_poly.pdbx_strand_id
1 'polypeptide(L)'
;AEDIIISTLYDLGLEGAQIEDKVPLTAMEKEQMFVDILPDGPEDDGIAYLSFFVEEKEDGSLEVAGEKTTTEAVLADVKQELEDLRQFMDIGEGSVVVDETEDIDWINNWKQYFHQFYIDDILVIPSWENIKPEDTDKMVLHIDPGTAFGTGMHETTQLCIRQLRKFITPETELLDVGTGSGILAILSLMFGAKHAVGTDLDICAVEAVAQNCEVNGIDPAQFDMMIGNIITDKEVQDKVGYECYDIVVANILADVLVPLTPVIVHQLKKGGIYITSGIIDDKEQTVVEAVKAAGLEVLEVTYQGEWVSVTARKN
;
A
#
# COMPACT_ATOMS: atom_id res chain seq x y z
N ALA A 1 -29.74 -9.14 1.45
CA ALA A 1 -30.42 -8.45 2.53
C ALA A 1 -29.62 -7.22 2.96
N GLU A 2 -28.32 -7.35 3.10
CA GLU A 2 -27.37 -6.36 3.62
C GLU A 2 -27.49 -5.00 2.90
N ASP A 3 -27.37 -4.99 1.56
CA ASP A 3 -27.44 -3.75 0.77
C ASP A 3 -28.73 -2.96 0.98
N ILE A 4 -29.87 -3.69 1.16
CA ILE A 4 -31.16 -3.07 1.37
C ILE A 4 -31.23 -2.46 2.78
N ILE A 5 -30.74 -3.18 3.79
CA ILE A 5 -30.66 -2.68 5.17
C ILE A 5 -29.76 -1.46 5.22
N ILE A 6 -28.58 -1.53 4.61
CA ILE A 6 -27.64 -0.40 4.56
C ILE A 6 -28.28 0.82 3.89
N SER A 7 -28.91 0.62 2.74
CA SER A 7 -29.59 1.72 2.02
C SER A 7 -30.72 2.33 2.84
N THR A 8 -31.50 1.51 3.56
CA THR A 8 -32.61 2.01 4.40
C THR A 8 -32.07 2.81 5.60
N LEU A 9 -31.01 2.32 6.25
CA LEU A 9 -30.42 3.01 7.39
C LEU A 9 -29.62 4.25 6.98
N TYR A 10 -29.12 4.28 5.74
CA TYR A 10 -28.52 5.50 5.17
C TYR A 10 -29.52 6.65 5.09
N ASP A 11 -30.79 6.38 4.78
CA ASP A 11 -31.86 7.39 4.75
C ASP A 11 -32.13 7.98 6.15
N LEU A 12 -31.76 7.29 7.22
CA LEU A 12 -31.76 7.80 8.61
C LEU A 12 -30.51 8.63 8.94
N GLY A 13 -29.56 8.75 8.02
CA GLY A 13 -28.28 9.45 8.24
C GLY A 13 -27.18 8.59 8.87
N LEU A 14 -27.34 7.27 8.91
CA LEU A 14 -26.29 6.35 9.32
C LEU A 14 -25.41 6.03 8.10
N GLU A 15 -24.39 6.86 7.90
CA GLU A 15 -23.49 6.77 6.76
C GLU A 15 -22.34 5.76 7.04
N GLY A 16 -22.03 4.95 6.03
CA GLY A 16 -20.92 3.99 6.10
C GLY A 16 -21.23 2.77 6.98
N ALA A 17 -21.34 1.61 6.38
CA ALA A 17 -21.53 0.34 7.09
C ALA A 17 -20.28 -0.52 6.98
N GLN A 18 -19.82 -1.06 8.09
CA GLN A 18 -18.87 -2.16 8.10
C GLN A 18 -19.69 -3.46 8.03
N ILE A 19 -19.37 -4.31 7.06
CA ILE A 19 -19.99 -5.63 6.88
C ILE A 19 -18.99 -6.67 7.35
N GLU A 20 -19.41 -7.51 8.29
CA GLU A 20 -18.66 -8.70 8.71
C GLU A 20 -19.52 -9.92 8.39
N ASP A 21 -19.17 -10.62 7.33
CA ASP A 21 -19.78 -11.85 6.90
C ASP A 21 -18.73 -12.94 6.66
N LYS A 22 -19.19 -14.14 6.31
CA LYS A 22 -18.33 -15.28 5.96
C LYS A 22 -18.55 -15.71 4.51
N VAL A 23 -19.07 -14.80 3.69
CA VAL A 23 -19.29 -15.08 2.26
C VAL A 23 -17.95 -15.25 1.57
N PRO A 24 -17.71 -16.37 0.87
CA PRO A 24 -16.44 -16.58 0.17
C PRO A 24 -16.24 -15.53 -0.93
N LEU A 25 -15.05 -14.96 -0.97
CA LEU A 25 -14.68 -14.02 -2.01
C LEU A 25 -14.85 -14.62 -3.41
N THR A 26 -15.43 -13.88 -4.31
CA THR A 26 -15.54 -14.25 -5.74
C THR A 26 -14.17 -14.27 -6.41
N ALA A 27 -14.05 -14.94 -7.55
CA ALA A 27 -12.81 -14.99 -8.32
C ALA A 27 -12.33 -13.56 -8.70
N MET A 28 -13.27 -12.64 -8.99
CA MET A 28 -12.96 -11.26 -9.36
C MET A 28 -12.44 -10.44 -8.18
N GLU A 29 -13.04 -10.61 -6.98
CA GLU A 29 -12.56 -9.97 -5.76
C GLU A 29 -11.20 -10.51 -5.35
N LYS A 30 -10.97 -11.82 -5.49
CA LYS A 30 -9.65 -12.43 -5.26
C LYS A 30 -8.57 -11.85 -6.17
N GLU A 31 -8.88 -11.64 -7.45
CA GLU A 31 -7.96 -10.99 -8.39
C GLU A 31 -7.66 -9.52 -8.02
N GLN A 32 -8.60 -8.83 -7.38
CA GLN A 32 -8.43 -7.42 -6.98
C GLN A 32 -7.66 -7.24 -5.67
N MET A 33 -7.59 -8.26 -4.83
CA MET A 33 -6.92 -8.16 -3.53
C MET A 33 -5.39 -8.15 -3.62
N PHE A 34 -4.80 -8.53 -4.75
CA PHE A 34 -3.34 -8.56 -4.97
C PHE A 34 -2.56 -9.26 -3.85
N VAL A 35 -3.06 -10.39 -3.36
CA VAL A 35 -2.38 -11.23 -2.36
C VAL A 35 -2.07 -12.61 -2.95
N ASP A 36 -0.85 -13.10 -2.73
CA ASP A 36 -0.39 -14.38 -3.26
C ASP A 36 -1.07 -15.58 -2.61
N ILE A 37 -1.42 -15.47 -1.33
CA ILE A 37 -2.11 -16.49 -0.54
C ILE A 37 -3.31 -15.85 0.13
N LEU A 38 -4.51 -16.23 -0.33
CA LEU A 38 -5.74 -15.86 0.32
C LEU A 38 -5.98 -16.78 1.51
N PRO A 39 -6.22 -16.25 2.72
CA PRO A 39 -6.59 -17.10 3.83
C PRO A 39 -7.89 -17.85 3.50
N ASP A 40 -7.94 -19.14 3.82
CA ASP A 40 -9.20 -19.89 3.80
C ASP A 40 -10.12 -19.26 4.85
N GLY A 41 -11.18 -18.60 4.39
CA GLY A 41 -12.21 -18.06 5.26
C GLY A 41 -12.95 -19.17 5.99
N PRO A 42 -13.59 -18.87 7.13
CA PRO A 42 -14.51 -19.81 7.78
C PRO A 42 -15.67 -20.16 6.83
N GLU A 43 -16.31 -21.31 7.05
CA GLU A 43 -17.52 -21.70 6.29
C GLU A 43 -18.62 -20.63 6.51
N ASP A 44 -19.28 -20.25 5.42
CA ASP A 44 -20.41 -19.32 5.45
C ASP A 44 -21.57 -19.96 6.25
N ASP A 45 -21.96 -19.28 7.33
CA ASP A 45 -23.07 -19.68 8.19
C ASP A 45 -24.35 -18.86 7.92
N GLY A 46 -24.32 -17.99 6.90
CA GLY A 46 -25.45 -17.14 6.52
C GLY A 46 -25.73 -16.01 7.50
N ILE A 47 -24.78 -15.69 8.38
CA ILE A 47 -24.92 -14.59 9.36
C ILE A 47 -23.97 -13.46 8.96
N ALA A 48 -24.53 -12.25 8.84
CA ALA A 48 -23.75 -11.03 8.66
C ALA A 48 -24.00 -10.07 9.82
N TYR A 49 -22.97 -9.34 10.20
CA TYR A 49 -23.05 -8.21 11.13
C TYR A 49 -22.84 -6.92 10.36
N LEU A 50 -23.72 -5.96 10.59
CA LEU A 50 -23.65 -4.63 10.02
C LEU A 50 -23.38 -3.63 11.15
N SER A 51 -22.22 -3.00 11.15
CA SER A 51 -21.82 -2.02 12.15
C SER A 51 -21.87 -0.61 11.56
N PHE A 52 -22.57 0.30 12.24
CA PHE A 52 -22.63 1.70 11.90
C PHE A 52 -22.01 2.49 13.05
N PHE A 53 -21.19 3.48 12.72
CA PHE A 53 -20.47 4.27 13.71
C PHE A 53 -21.05 5.69 13.76
N VAL A 54 -21.34 6.17 14.95
CA VAL A 54 -21.88 7.51 15.18
C VAL A 54 -21.06 8.18 16.28
N GLU A 55 -20.63 9.42 16.04
CA GLU A 55 -19.83 10.18 16.99
C GLU A 55 -20.67 10.65 18.19
N GLU A 56 -20.24 10.31 19.39
CA GLU A 56 -20.77 10.87 20.62
C GLU A 56 -20.01 12.15 21.00
N LYS A 57 -20.75 13.23 21.23
CA LYS A 57 -20.17 14.50 21.65
C LYS A 57 -19.89 14.52 23.16
N GLU A 58 -19.05 15.44 23.62
CA GLU A 58 -18.69 15.59 25.03
C GLU A 58 -19.89 15.73 25.98
N ASP A 59 -21.06 16.15 25.50
CA ASP A 59 -22.29 16.31 26.26
C ASP A 59 -23.20 15.06 26.25
N GLY A 60 -22.74 13.94 25.68
CA GLY A 60 -23.48 12.69 25.57
C GLY A 60 -24.54 12.67 24.46
N SER A 61 -24.53 13.64 23.56
CA SER A 61 -25.43 13.65 22.41
C SER A 61 -24.74 13.08 21.17
N LEU A 62 -25.56 12.48 20.29
CA LEU A 62 -25.10 12.04 18.97
C LEU A 62 -25.39 13.12 17.92
N GLU A 63 -24.62 13.11 16.85
CA GLU A 63 -24.89 13.89 15.65
C GLU A 63 -25.15 12.94 14.47
N VAL A 64 -26.37 12.93 13.93
CA VAL A 64 -26.80 12.09 12.81
C VAL A 64 -27.44 13.01 11.75
N ALA A 65 -26.97 12.89 10.51
CA ALA A 65 -27.40 13.75 9.39
C ALA A 65 -27.30 15.28 9.69
N GLY A 66 -26.35 15.68 10.55
CA GLY A 66 -26.17 17.08 10.97
C GLY A 66 -27.17 17.55 12.03
N GLU A 67 -28.01 16.67 12.57
CA GLU A 67 -28.95 16.97 13.65
C GLU A 67 -28.52 16.30 14.96
N LYS A 68 -28.71 17.03 16.06
CA LYS A 68 -28.42 16.55 17.41
C LYS A 68 -29.49 15.59 17.88
N THR A 69 -29.14 14.41 18.31
CA THR A 69 -30.04 13.33 18.72
C THR A 69 -29.52 12.59 19.95
N THR A 70 -30.19 11.52 20.36
CA THR A 70 -29.79 10.63 21.45
C THR A 70 -29.71 9.17 20.97
N THR A 71 -28.95 8.36 21.66
CA THR A 71 -28.81 6.92 21.38
C THR A 71 -30.19 6.23 21.35
N GLU A 72 -31.06 6.56 22.30
CA GLU A 72 -32.42 5.97 22.38
C GLU A 72 -33.28 6.32 21.17
N ALA A 73 -33.16 7.56 20.66
CA ALA A 73 -33.90 8.00 19.49
C ALA A 73 -33.42 7.26 18.23
N VAL A 74 -32.11 7.24 17.99
CA VAL A 74 -31.52 6.51 16.86
C VAL A 74 -31.90 5.02 16.88
N LEU A 75 -31.80 4.39 18.05
CA LEU A 75 -32.20 2.99 18.21
C LEU A 75 -33.70 2.76 17.94
N ALA A 76 -34.56 3.68 18.32
CA ALA A 76 -35.98 3.57 18.05
C ALA A 76 -36.28 3.63 16.55
N ASP A 77 -35.61 4.55 15.84
CA ASP A 77 -35.77 4.72 14.39
C ASP A 77 -35.19 3.48 13.64
N VAL A 78 -33.99 3.01 14.00
CA VAL A 78 -33.40 1.80 13.42
C VAL A 78 -34.31 0.58 13.61
N LYS A 79 -34.82 0.36 14.82
CA LYS A 79 -35.74 -0.76 15.09
C LYS A 79 -37.02 -0.68 14.31
N GLN A 80 -37.56 0.54 14.13
CA GLN A 80 -38.78 0.75 13.35
C GLN A 80 -38.54 0.38 11.87
N GLU A 81 -37.44 0.84 11.29
CA GLU A 81 -37.11 0.54 9.90
C GLU A 81 -36.85 -0.96 9.67
N LEU A 82 -36.14 -1.62 10.59
CA LEU A 82 -35.94 -3.07 10.52
C LEU A 82 -37.28 -3.85 10.63
N GLU A 83 -38.20 -3.41 11.47
CA GLU A 83 -39.53 -4.04 11.58
C GLU A 83 -40.35 -3.84 10.31
N ASP A 84 -40.25 -2.66 9.69
CA ASP A 84 -40.92 -2.39 8.42
C ASP A 84 -40.33 -3.24 7.28
N LEU A 85 -38.99 -3.41 7.22
CA LEU A 85 -38.34 -4.28 6.25
C LEU A 85 -38.75 -5.77 6.41
N ARG A 86 -38.97 -6.26 7.63
CA ARG A 86 -39.44 -7.63 7.89
C ARG A 86 -40.75 -7.97 7.22
N GLN A 87 -41.57 -6.97 6.92
CA GLN A 87 -42.86 -7.18 6.24
C GLN A 87 -42.66 -7.56 4.76
N PHE A 88 -41.50 -7.26 4.19
CA PHE A 88 -41.24 -7.40 2.76
C PHE A 88 -40.11 -8.40 2.44
N MET A 89 -39.21 -8.67 3.42
CA MET A 89 -38.07 -9.55 3.20
C MET A 89 -37.60 -10.22 4.50
N ASP A 90 -36.88 -11.29 4.36
CA ASP A 90 -36.17 -11.91 5.47
C ASP A 90 -34.87 -11.12 5.76
N ILE A 91 -34.78 -10.55 6.95
CA ILE A 91 -33.62 -9.81 7.46
C ILE A 91 -32.86 -10.60 8.54
N GLY A 92 -33.13 -11.88 8.67
CA GLY A 92 -32.54 -12.74 9.70
C GLY A 92 -33.04 -12.38 11.10
N GLU A 93 -32.19 -12.53 12.10
CA GLU A 93 -32.55 -12.22 13.50
C GLU A 93 -32.89 -10.74 13.69
N GLY A 94 -32.19 -9.84 13.02
CA GLY A 94 -32.39 -8.39 13.08
C GLY A 94 -32.25 -7.85 14.49
N SER A 95 -31.36 -8.46 15.29
CA SER A 95 -30.99 -7.97 16.62
C SER A 95 -30.15 -6.71 16.49
N VAL A 96 -30.39 -5.74 17.37
CA VAL A 96 -29.64 -4.48 17.42
C VAL A 96 -28.95 -4.37 18.77
N VAL A 97 -27.64 -4.21 18.75
CA VAL A 97 -26.80 -4.01 19.93
C VAL A 97 -26.10 -2.67 19.81
N VAL A 98 -25.99 -1.94 20.90
CA VAL A 98 -25.16 -0.75 21.00
C VAL A 98 -23.93 -1.12 21.79
N ASP A 99 -22.78 -0.77 21.25
CA ASP A 99 -21.51 -0.88 21.95
C ASP A 99 -20.80 0.47 21.91
N GLU A 100 -20.05 0.77 22.93
CA GLU A 100 -19.19 1.94 22.97
C GLU A 100 -17.82 1.47 22.47
N THR A 101 -17.40 1.99 21.33
CA THR A 101 -16.00 1.89 20.92
C THR A 101 -15.30 3.14 21.40
N GLU A 102 -14.22 3.00 22.14
CA GLU A 102 -13.29 4.12 22.27
C GLU A 102 -12.89 4.53 20.86
N ASP A 103 -12.84 5.84 20.62
CA ASP A 103 -12.22 6.37 19.40
C ASP A 103 -10.73 5.97 19.45
N ILE A 104 -10.50 4.71 19.13
CA ILE A 104 -9.14 4.22 18.92
C ILE A 104 -8.73 4.92 17.67
N ASP A 105 -7.91 5.95 17.82
CA ASP A 105 -7.21 6.61 16.72
C ASP A 105 -6.42 5.56 15.93
N TRP A 106 -7.15 4.81 15.10
CA TRP A 106 -6.60 3.78 14.23
C TRP A 106 -5.49 4.35 13.35
N ILE A 107 -5.61 5.63 13.02
CA ILE A 107 -4.61 6.35 12.22
C ILE A 107 -3.28 6.45 12.99
N ASN A 108 -3.31 6.51 14.32
CA ASN A 108 -2.11 6.65 15.14
C ASN A 108 -1.78 5.40 15.99
N ASN A 109 -2.73 4.48 16.18
CA ASN A 109 -2.52 3.33 17.06
C ASN A 109 -1.40 2.39 16.58
N TRP A 110 -1.23 2.24 15.26
CA TRP A 110 -0.14 1.45 14.67
C TRP A 110 1.25 2.06 14.96
N LYS A 111 1.35 3.37 15.24
CA LYS A 111 2.62 4.05 15.57
C LYS A 111 3.32 3.42 16.79
N GLN A 112 2.55 2.90 17.73
CA GLN A 112 3.12 2.23 18.92
C GLN A 112 3.78 0.87 18.61
N TYR A 113 3.50 0.28 17.45
CA TYR A 113 4.07 -1.00 17.03
C TYR A 113 5.21 -0.84 16.02
N PHE A 114 5.37 0.36 15.43
CA PHE A 114 6.44 0.63 14.50
C PHE A 114 7.61 1.30 15.24
N HIS A 115 8.72 0.58 15.36
CA HIS A 115 9.93 1.02 16.02
C HIS A 115 11.10 1.08 15.05
N GLN A 116 12.14 1.84 15.43
CA GLN A 116 13.37 1.90 14.66
C GLN A 116 14.00 0.51 14.47
N PHE A 117 14.57 0.28 13.31
CA PHE A 117 15.27 -0.94 12.95
C PHE A 117 16.43 -0.65 12.00
N TYR A 118 17.21 -1.68 11.68
CA TYR A 118 18.37 -1.52 10.79
C TYR A 118 18.21 -2.34 9.53
N ILE A 119 18.62 -1.72 8.41
CA ILE A 119 18.92 -2.40 7.15
C ILE A 119 20.41 -2.25 6.93
N ASP A 120 21.16 -3.27 7.29
CA ASP A 120 22.63 -3.26 7.32
C ASP A 120 23.17 -2.09 8.19
N ASP A 121 23.76 -1.05 7.61
CA ASP A 121 24.27 0.14 8.29
C ASP A 121 23.32 1.35 8.25
N ILE A 122 22.11 1.17 7.69
CA ILE A 122 21.09 2.22 7.62
C ILE A 122 20.15 2.08 8.82
N LEU A 123 20.00 3.14 9.60
CA LEU A 123 18.95 3.23 10.62
C LEU A 123 17.65 3.69 9.96
N VAL A 124 16.62 2.88 9.99
CA VAL A 124 15.26 3.27 9.62
C VAL A 124 14.48 3.61 10.88
N ILE A 125 13.96 4.82 10.95
CA ILE A 125 13.35 5.38 12.15
C ILE A 125 12.12 6.23 11.80
N PRO A 126 10.98 6.09 12.51
CA PRO A 126 9.86 6.99 12.32
C PRO A 126 10.19 8.41 12.85
N SER A 127 9.50 9.43 12.33
CA SER A 127 9.77 10.83 12.67
C SER A 127 9.51 11.18 14.14
N TRP A 128 8.69 10.38 14.85
CA TRP A 128 8.38 10.58 16.28
C TRP A 128 9.37 9.94 17.26
N GLU A 129 10.32 9.13 16.77
CA GLU A 129 11.37 8.55 17.61
C GLU A 129 12.66 9.40 17.54
N ASN A 130 13.47 9.32 18.58
CA ASN A 130 14.74 10.02 18.65
C ASN A 130 15.90 9.08 18.29
N ILE A 131 16.84 9.61 17.48
CA ILE A 131 18.08 8.91 17.16
C ILE A 131 18.91 8.75 18.44
N LYS A 132 19.36 7.52 18.71
CA LYS A 132 20.22 7.24 19.86
C LYS A 132 21.64 7.80 19.63
N PRO A 133 22.37 8.16 20.70
CA PRO A 133 23.73 8.70 20.57
C PRO A 133 24.69 7.77 19.82
N GLU A 134 24.52 6.46 19.91
CA GLU A 134 25.33 5.46 19.22
C GLU A 134 25.08 5.40 17.70
N ASP A 135 24.03 6.03 17.21
CA ASP A 135 23.59 5.96 15.82
C ASP A 135 23.81 7.27 15.04
N THR A 136 24.39 8.29 15.69
CA THR A 136 24.59 9.61 15.08
C THR A 136 25.50 9.61 13.85
N ASP A 137 26.35 8.60 13.71
CA ASP A 137 27.28 8.46 12.57
C ASP A 137 26.72 7.60 11.43
N LYS A 138 25.51 7.05 11.60
CA LYS A 138 24.87 6.20 10.59
C LYS A 138 24.09 7.01 9.56
N MET A 139 23.83 6.38 8.42
CA MET A 139 22.82 6.89 7.50
C MET A 139 21.45 6.67 8.15
N VAL A 140 20.69 7.74 8.33
CA VAL A 140 19.37 7.71 8.95
C VAL A 140 18.31 7.98 7.90
N LEU A 141 17.38 7.05 7.73
CA LEU A 141 16.19 7.19 6.92
C LEU A 141 14.98 7.35 7.82
N HIS A 142 14.31 8.48 7.73
CA HIS A 142 13.02 8.68 8.35
C HIS A 142 11.91 8.15 7.44
N ILE A 143 11.12 7.20 7.94
CA ILE A 143 9.94 6.70 7.25
C ILE A 143 8.77 6.69 8.23
N ASP A 144 7.75 7.43 7.89
CA ASP A 144 6.48 7.38 8.58
C ASP A 144 5.57 6.42 7.80
N PRO A 145 5.30 5.22 8.35
CA PRO A 145 4.34 4.33 7.76
C PRO A 145 2.96 5.02 7.82
N GLY A 146 2.47 5.45 6.68
CA GLY A 146 1.13 6.01 6.54
C GLY A 146 0.16 4.96 6.02
N THR A 147 -0.78 5.39 5.21
CA THR A 147 -1.70 4.52 4.47
C THR A 147 -1.04 3.84 3.26
N ALA A 148 0.14 4.33 2.81
CA ALA A 148 0.87 3.75 1.70
C ALA A 148 1.78 2.59 2.14
N PHE A 149 1.91 1.56 1.30
CA PHE A 149 2.81 0.42 1.54
C PHE A 149 4.29 0.84 1.48
N GLY A 150 5.16 0.13 2.24
CA GLY A 150 6.60 0.31 2.14
C GLY A 150 7.25 0.92 3.38
N THR A 151 7.20 0.21 4.54
CA THR A 151 7.90 0.62 5.77
C THR A 151 9.40 0.31 5.77
N GLY A 152 9.86 -0.52 4.82
CA GLY A 152 11.23 -1.03 4.77
C GLY A 152 11.50 -2.27 5.62
N MET A 153 10.58 -2.68 6.50
CA MET A 153 10.78 -3.87 7.35
C MET A 153 10.76 -5.17 6.55
N HIS A 154 9.99 -5.20 5.46
CA HIS A 154 9.81 -6.40 4.66
C HIS A 154 11.10 -6.79 3.92
N GLU A 155 11.36 -8.08 3.81
CA GLU A 155 12.55 -8.67 3.19
C GLU A 155 12.75 -8.19 1.75
N THR A 156 11.65 -8.06 1.00
CA THR A 156 11.68 -7.63 -0.41
C THR A 156 12.23 -6.23 -0.58
N THR A 157 11.85 -5.30 0.31
CA THR A 157 12.36 -3.94 0.33
C THR A 157 13.85 -3.92 0.64
N GLN A 158 14.29 -4.71 1.64
CA GLN A 158 15.70 -4.82 2.01
C GLN A 158 16.54 -5.40 0.87
N LEU A 159 16.02 -6.40 0.14
CA LEU A 159 16.67 -6.95 -1.05
C LEU A 159 16.87 -5.89 -2.13
N CYS A 160 15.84 -5.08 -2.44
CA CYS A 160 15.96 -3.98 -3.39
C CYS A 160 16.99 -2.94 -2.95
N ILE A 161 16.99 -2.53 -1.68
CA ILE A 161 17.93 -1.54 -1.12
C ILE A 161 19.38 -2.01 -1.30
N ARG A 162 19.67 -3.29 -1.00
CA ARG A 162 21.01 -3.85 -1.17
C ARG A 162 21.43 -3.87 -2.63
N GLN A 163 20.54 -4.11 -3.55
CA GLN A 163 20.85 -4.07 -4.98
C GLN A 163 21.04 -2.62 -5.46
N LEU A 164 20.16 -1.69 -5.12
CA LEU A 164 20.29 -0.27 -5.46
C LEU A 164 21.66 0.27 -5.06
N ARG A 165 22.11 -0.02 -3.84
CA ARG A 165 23.40 0.44 -3.31
C ARG A 165 24.62 0.01 -4.16
N LYS A 166 24.52 -1.09 -4.91
CA LYS A 166 25.60 -1.58 -5.78
C LYS A 166 25.75 -0.77 -7.06
N PHE A 167 24.65 -0.17 -7.56
CA PHE A 167 24.58 0.38 -8.92
C PHE A 167 24.40 1.90 -8.96
N ILE A 168 24.00 2.53 -7.85
CA ILE A 168 23.79 3.98 -7.81
C ILE A 168 25.11 4.73 -7.96
N THR A 169 25.07 5.77 -8.79
CA THR A 169 26.15 6.74 -9.03
C THR A 169 25.56 8.15 -8.99
N PRO A 170 26.38 9.21 -8.90
CA PRO A 170 25.91 10.61 -8.94
C PRO A 170 25.17 11.02 -10.23
N GLU A 171 25.27 10.22 -11.28
CA GLU A 171 24.59 10.48 -12.56
C GLU A 171 23.30 9.67 -12.71
N THR A 172 22.96 8.82 -11.72
CA THR A 172 21.83 7.89 -11.81
C THR A 172 20.50 8.61 -11.89
N GLU A 173 19.77 8.37 -12.96
CA GLU A 173 18.34 8.66 -13.13
C GLU A 173 17.58 7.38 -12.80
N LEU A 174 16.71 7.41 -11.79
CA LEU A 174 16.00 6.24 -11.28
C LEU A 174 14.50 6.32 -11.56
N LEU A 175 13.89 5.19 -11.93
CA LEU A 175 12.44 5.01 -11.96
C LEU A 175 12.04 3.97 -10.90
N ASP A 176 11.14 4.32 -10.01
CA ASP A 176 10.55 3.46 -8.97
C ASP A 176 9.09 3.17 -9.33
N VAL A 177 8.79 1.91 -9.68
CA VAL A 177 7.45 1.50 -10.12
C VAL A 177 6.72 0.79 -8.99
N GLY A 178 5.55 1.32 -8.61
CA GLY A 178 4.86 0.96 -7.38
C GLY A 178 5.63 1.54 -6.18
N THR A 179 5.86 2.85 -6.22
CA THR A 179 6.76 3.52 -5.28
C THR A 179 6.26 3.53 -3.82
N GLY A 180 4.94 3.43 -3.60
CA GLY A 180 4.32 3.41 -2.28
C GLY A 180 4.74 4.59 -1.42
N SER A 181 5.41 4.32 -0.31
CA SER A 181 5.97 5.33 0.60
C SER A 181 7.13 6.16 0.02
N GLY A 182 7.65 5.79 -1.16
CA GLY A 182 8.83 6.37 -1.76
C GLY A 182 10.16 5.85 -1.24
N ILE A 183 10.17 4.86 -0.37
CA ILE A 183 11.37 4.42 0.36
C ILE A 183 12.55 4.06 -0.55
N LEU A 184 12.32 3.37 -1.68
CA LEU A 184 13.38 2.96 -2.59
C LEU A 184 13.96 4.16 -3.35
N ALA A 185 13.10 5.05 -3.83
CA ALA A 185 13.50 6.28 -4.50
C ALA A 185 14.22 7.23 -3.54
N ILE A 186 13.70 7.47 -2.33
CA ILE A 186 14.31 8.32 -1.31
C ILE A 186 15.70 7.80 -0.93
N LEU A 187 15.83 6.49 -0.62
CA LEU A 187 17.14 5.91 -0.33
C LEU A 187 18.10 6.00 -1.52
N SER A 188 17.60 5.87 -2.75
CA SER A 188 18.43 6.04 -3.94
C SER A 188 19.01 7.46 -4.03
N LEU A 189 18.21 8.49 -3.73
CA LEU A 189 18.68 9.87 -3.66
C LEU A 189 19.67 10.08 -2.52
N MET A 190 19.43 9.49 -1.35
CA MET A 190 20.37 9.52 -0.22
C MET A 190 21.68 8.79 -0.52
N PHE A 191 21.69 7.76 -1.35
CA PHE A 191 22.91 7.11 -1.88
C PHE A 191 23.64 7.94 -2.93
N GLY A 192 23.04 9.05 -3.34
CA GLY A 192 23.64 10.01 -4.26
C GLY A 192 23.12 9.92 -5.70
N ALA A 193 21.99 9.27 -5.96
CA ALA A 193 21.34 9.35 -7.27
C ALA A 193 21.00 10.81 -7.59
N LYS A 194 21.05 11.14 -8.88
CA LYS A 194 20.81 12.50 -9.34
C LYS A 194 19.33 12.89 -9.25
N HIS A 195 18.46 11.97 -9.66
CA HIS A 195 17.01 12.22 -9.74
C HIS A 195 16.24 10.91 -9.68
N ALA A 196 15.04 10.95 -9.16
CA ALA A 196 14.11 9.84 -9.11
C ALA A 196 12.73 10.21 -9.65
N VAL A 197 12.09 9.27 -10.31
CA VAL A 197 10.67 9.33 -10.68
C VAL A 197 9.96 8.16 -10.04
N GLY A 198 8.89 8.40 -9.31
CA GLY A 198 8.00 7.39 -8.75
C GLY A 198 6.71 7.28 -9.53
N THR A 199 6.23 6.06 -9.76
CA THR A 199 4.87 5.83 -10.28
C THR A 199 4.09 4.94 -9.34
N ASP A 200 2.80 5.22 -9.14
CA ASP A 200 1.91 4.38 -8.35
C ASP A 200 0.47 4.43 -8.90
N LEU A 201 -0.34 3.45 -8.53
CA LEU A 201 -1.78 3.43 -8.81
C LEU A 201 -2.58 4.15 -7.72
N ASP A 202 -2.06 4.13 -6.49
CA ASP A 202 -2.72 4.69 -5.32
C ASP A 202 -2.41 6.19 -5.19
N ILE A 203 -3.45 7.00 -5.15
CA ILE A 203 -3.33 8.46 -4.94
C ILE A 203 -2.71 8.78 -3.57
N CYS A 204 -2.87 7.93 -2.57
CA CYS A 204 -2.29 8.10 -1.24
C CYS A 204 -0.75 8.10 -1.27
N ALA A 205 -0.14 7.48 -2.27
CA ALA A 205 1.31 7.49 -2.45
C ALA A 205 1.87 8.90 -2.67
N VAL A 206 1.10 9.82 -3.28
CA VAL A 206 1.54 11.21 -3.51
C VAL A 206 1.82 11.93 -2.21
N GLU A 207 0.90 11.84 -1.26
CA GLU A 207 1.05 12.47 0.05
C GLU A 207 2.14 11.78 0.87
N ALA A 208 2.18 10.45 0.88
CA ALA A 208 3.20 9.68 1.59
C ALA A 208 4.62 10.00 1.10
N VAL A 209 4.83 10.03 -0.22
CA VAL A 209 6.12 10.42 -0.82
C VAL A 209 6.51 11.84 -0.43
N ALA A 210 5.56 12.80 -0.52
CA ALA A 210 5.84 14.19 -0.18
C ALA A 210 6.28 14.35 1.29
N GLN A 211 5.57 13.72 2.23
CA GLN A 211 5.89 13.73 3.65
C GLN A 211 7.24 13.08 3.93
N ASN A 212 7.48 11.89 3.36
CA ASN A 212 8.75 11.18 3.54
C ASN A 212 9.95 11.91 2.90
N CYS A 213 9.75 12.59 1.77
CA CYS A 213 10.79 13.48 1.19
C CYS A 213 11.11 14.64 2.12
N GLU A 214 10.11 15.31 2.68
CA GLU A 214 10.29 16.45 3.58
C GLU A 214 11.10 16.08 4.83
N VAL A 215 10.73 14.99 5.52
CA VAL A 215 11.42 14.56 6.76
C VAL A 215 12.85 14.08 6.50
N ASN A 216 13.17 13.63 5.28
CA ASN A 216 14.53 13.25 4.88
C ASN A 216 15.32 14.38 4.22
N GLY A 217 14.73 15.57 4.08
CA GLY A 217 15.42 16.72 3.48
C GLY A 217 15.72 16.54 1.98
N ILE A 218 14.93 15.73 1.28
CA ILE A 218 15.04 15.56 -0.18
C ILE A 218 14.53 16.82 -0.87
N ASP A 219 15.34 17.37 -1.76
CA ASP A 219 14.92 18.52 -2.58
C ASP A 219 13.73 18.07 -3.48
N PRO A 220 12.58 18.79 -3.45
CA PRO A 220 11.45 18.49 -4.32
C PRO A 220 11.80 18.45 -5.82
N ALA A 221 12.86 19.11 -6.25
CA ALA A 221 13.35 19.07 -7.62
C ALA A 221 14.05 17.74 -7.98
N GLN A 222 14.32 16.88 -7.01
CA GLN A 222 15.00 15.60 -7.23
C GLN A 222 14.06 14.41 -7.31
N PHE A 223 12.77 14.57 -6.96
CA PHE A 223 11.81 13.48 -6.98
C PHE A 223 10.48 13.92 -7.59
N ASP A 224 10.16 13.37 -8.77
CA ASP A 224 8.87 13.54 -9.43
C ASP A 224 7.96 12.33 -9.13
N MET A 225 6.68 12.59 -8.82
CA MET A 225 5.68 11.56 -8.57
C MET A 225 4.57 11.61 -9.62
N MET A 226 4.16 10.45 -10.13
CA MET A 226 3.09 10.31 -11.12
C MET A 226 2.10 9.21 -10.71
N ILE A 227 0.81 9.50 -10.80
CA ILE A 227 -0.24 8.50 -10.62
C ILE A 227 -0.69 7.95 -11.97
N GLY A 228 -0.74 6.62 -12.06
CA GLY A 228 -1.26 5.92 -13.23
C GLY A 228 -0.60 4.55 -13.45
N ASN A 229 -1.22 3.78 -14.32
CA ASN A 229 -0.77 2.43 -14.64
C ASN A 229 0.25 2.44 -15.79
N ILE A 230 1.53 2.35 -15.48
CA ILE A 230 2.61 2.35 -16.48
C ILE A 230 2.53 1.14 -17.43
N ILE A 231 1.84 0.04 -17.05
CA ILE A 231 1.71 -1.15 -17.93
C ILE A 231 0.74 -0.87 -19.08
N THR A 232 -0.39 -0.25 -18.78
CA THR A 232 -1.51 -0.12 -19.72
C THR A 232 -1.73 1.28 -20.23
N ASP A 233 -1.26 2.31 -19.52
CA ASP A 233 -1.49 3.71 -19.86
C ASP A 233 -0.31 4.29 -20.65
N LYS A 234 -0.56 4.53 -21.92
CA LYS A 234 0.42 5.12 -22.83
C LYS A 234 0.80 6.55 -22.47
N GLU A 235 -0.11 7.33 -21.88
CA GLU A 235 0.19 8.70 -21.47
C GLU A 235 1.15 8.71 -20.28
N VAL A 236 1.02 7.75 -19.35
CA VAL A 236 1.96 7.57 -18.25
C VAL A 236 3.34 7.18 -18.79
N GLN A 237 3.41 6.21 -19.71
CA GLN A 237 4.67 5.81 -20.35
C GLN A 237 5.36 6.98 -21.06
N ASP A 238 4.60 7.80 -21.80
CA ASP A 238 5.13 8.95 -22.54
C ASP A 238 5.64 10.06 -21.60
N LYS A 239 4.96 10.28 -20.47
CA LYS A 239 5.39 11.24 -19.43
C LYS A 239 6.62 10.76 -18.67
N VAL A 240 6.66 9.49 -18.29
CA VAL A 240 7.81 8.86 -17.65
C VAL A 240 9.03 8.94 -18.57
N GLY A 241 8.86 8.74 -19.87
CA GLY A 241 9.93 8.85 -20.87
C GLY A 241 10.55 7.52 -21.21
N TYR A 242 11.34 7.52 -22.29
CA TYR A 242 11.96 6.32 -22.88
C TYR A 242 13.47 6.46 -22.90
N GLU A 243 14.18 5.35 -22.62
CA GLU A 243 15.64 5.25 -22.64
C GLU A 243 16.35 6.34 -21.81
N CYS A 244 15.71 6.77 -20.69
CA CYS A 244 16.21 7.86 -19.86
C CYS A 244 16.63 7.42 -18.44
N TYR A 245 16.36 6.16 -18.03
CA TYR A 245 16.71 5.69 -16.69
C TYR A 245 17.92 4.77 -16.71
N ASP A 246 18.83 5.01 -15.77
CA ASP A 246 19.99 4.13 -15.50
C ASP A 246 19.56 2.95 -14.66
N ILE A 247 18.59 3.14 -13.76
CA ILE A 247 18.02 2.10 -12.92
C ILE A 247 16.49 2.19 -12.96
N VAL A 248 15.84 1.04 -13.13
CA VAL A 248 14.41 0.88 -12.82
C VAL A 248 14.29 -0.13 -11.69
N VAL A 249 13.57 0.22 -10.63
CA VAL A 249 13.26 -0.67 -9.51
C VAL A 249 11.75 -0.88 -9.42
N ALA A 250 11.35 -2.11 -9.08
CA ALA A 250 9.96 -2.46 -8.82
C ALA A 250 9.89 -3.50 -7.70
N ASN A 251 9.28 -3.14 -6.57
CA ASN A 251 9.03 -4.04 -5.45
C ASN A 251 7.53 -4.31 -5.34
N ILE A 252 7.03 -5.16 -6.23
CA ILE A 252 5.61 -5.47 -6.40
C ILE A 252 5.43 -6.96 -6.68
N LEU A 253 4.19 -7.45 -6.63
CA LEU A 253 3.88 -8.86 -6.82
C LEU A 253 4.39 -9.42 -8.16
N ALA A 254 4.81 -10.67 -8.17
CA ALA A 254 5.33 -11.38 -9.34
C ALA A 254 4.37 -11.35 -10.54
N ASP A 255 3.06 -11.49 -10.29
CA ASP A 255 2.04 -11.49 -11.33
C ASP A 255 1.88 -10.11 -12.01
N VAL A 256 2.29 -9.02 -11.33
CA VAL A 256 2.38 -7.67 -11.91
C VAL A 256 3.73 -7.44 -12.58
N LEU A 257 4.83 -7.99 -12.04
CA LEU A 257 6.16 -7.89 -12.64
C LEU A 257 6.24 -8.51 -14.03
N VAL A 258 5.55 -9.64 -14.25
CA VAL A 258 5.56 -10.33 -15.56
C VAL A 258 5.04 -9.44 -16.69
N PRO A 259 3.84 -8.83 -16.64
CA PRO A 259 3.38 -7.90 -17.66
C PRO A 259 4.11 -6.54 -17.66
N LEU A 260 4.69 -6.12 -16.54
CA LEU A 260 5.46 -4.88 -16.42
C LEU A 260 6.81 -4.97 -17.17
N THR A 261 7.50 -6.10 -17.07
CA THR A 261 8.87 -6.27 -17.56
C THR A 261 9.04 -5.89 -19.04
N PRO A 262 8.19 -6.33 -20.01
CA PRO A 262 8.32 -5.93 -21.42
C PRO A 262 8.10 -4.44 -21.64
N VAL A 263 7.37 -3.75 -20.76
CA VAL A 263 7.14 -2.30 -20.84
C VAL A 263 8.39 -1.56 -20.36
N ILE A 264 8.92 -1.94 -19.20
CA ILE A 264 10.03 -1.26 -18.51
C ILE A 264 11.33 -1.27 -19.33
N VAL A 265 11.56 -2.27 -20.14
CA VAL A 265 12.73 -2.30 -21.06
C VAL A 265 12.82 -1.04 -21.92
N HIS A 266 11.68 -0.43 -22.27
CA HIS A 266 11.65 0.79 -23.08
C HIS A 266 12.05 2.04 -22.31
N GLN A 267 11.89 2.07 -20.99
CA GLN A 267 12.28 3.19 -20.13
C GLN A 267 13.78 3.15 -19.79
N LEU A 268 14.38 1.94 -19.74
CA LEU A 268 15.79 1.75 -19.45
C LEU A 268 16.70 2.22 -20.58
N LYS A 269 17.77 2.92 -20.22
CA LYS A 269 18.92 3.15 -21.13
C LYS A 269 19.58 1.84 -21.51
N LYS A 270 20.35 1.86 -22.58
CA LYS A 270 21.27 0.77 -22.88
C LYS A 270 22.30 0.63 -21.76
N GLY A 271 22.51 -0.58 -21.26
CA GLY A 271 23.32 -0.85 -20.08
C GLY A 271 22.63 -0.59 -18.74
N GLY A 272 21.39 -0.09 -18.76
CA GLY A 272 20.60 0.18 -17.56
C GLY A 272 20.22 -1.07 -16.79
N ILE A 273 19.99 -0.90 -15.50
CA ILE A 273 19.75 -1.97 -14.52
C ILE A 273 18.26 -2.05 -14.17
N TYR A 274 17.71 -3.25 -14.19
CA TYR A 274 16.37 -3.54 -13.70
C TYR A 274 16.48 -4.37 -12.41
N ILE A 275 15.90 -3.87 -11.32
CA ILE A 275 15.87 -4.51 -10.00
C ILE A 275 14.42 -4.80 -9.66
N THR A 276 14.11 -6.07 -9.40
CA THR A 276 12.76 -6.49 -9.02
C THR A 276 12.79 -7.26 -7.71
N SER A 277 11.75 -7.11 -6.89
CA SER A 277 11.45 -7.94 -5.73
C SER A 277 9.94 -7.96 -5.48
N GLY A 278 9.48 -8.51 -4.35
CA GLY A 278 8.07 -8.85 -4.14
C GLY A 278 7.74 -10.21 -4.76
N ILE A 279 8.76 -11.06 -4.90
CA ILE A 279 8.68 -12.35 -5.57
C ILE A 279 8.84 -13.43 -4.49
N ILE A 280 7.84 -14.28 -4.31
CA ILE A 280 7.99 -15.50 -3.52
C ILE A 280 8.81 -16.53 -4.33
N ASP A 281 9.56 -17.40 -3.66
CA ASP A 281 10.49 -18.34 -4.28
C ASP A 281 9.84 -19.24 -5.36
N ASP A 282 8.60 -19.66 -5.15
CA ASP A 282 7.81 -20.44 -6.12
C ASP A 282 7.57 -19.69 -7.45
N LYS A 283 7.62 -18.35 -7.46
CA LYS A 283 7.41 -17.50 -8.63
C LYS A 283 8.72 -17.03 -9.29
N GLU A 284 9.89 -17.35 -8.69
CA GLU A 284 11.21 -16.93 -9.19
C GLU A 284 11.39 -17.24 -10.68
N GLN A 285 11.18 -18.51 -11.04
CA GLN A 285 11.40 -18.95 -12.41
C GLN A 285 10.54 -18.20 -13.42
N THR A 286 9.28 -17.92 -13.06
CA THR A 286 8.34 -17.17 -13.91
C THR A 286 8.84 -15.75 -14.20
N VAL A 287 9.32 -15.05 -13.17
CA VAL A 287 9.86 -13.69 -13.32
C VAL A 287 11.19 -13.70 -14.09
N VAL A 288 12.09 -14.64 -13.79
CA VAL A 288 13.37 -14.79 -14.51
C VAL A 288 13.14 -15.06 -16.00
N GLU A 289 12.16 -15.87 -16.36
CA GLU A 289 11.78 -16.13 -17.76
C GLU A 289 11.22 -14.88 -18.44
N ALA A 290 10.36 -14.12 -17.77
CA ALA A 290 9.83 -12.85 -18.29
C ALA A 290 10.96 -11.83 -18.53
N VAL A 291 11.89 -11.70 -17.59
CA VAL A 291 13.07 -10.83 -17.70
C VAL A 291 13.94 -11.21 -18.90
N LYS A 292 14.24 -12.51 -19.08
CA LYS A 292 15.00 -13.02 -20.24
C LYS A 292 14.24 -12.84 -21.55
N ALA A 293 12.93 -13.11 -21.57
CA ALA A 293 12.09 -12.95 -22.75
C ALA A 293 12.02 -11.49 -23.22
N ALA A 294 12.13 -10.53 -22.30
CA ALA A 294 12.23 -9.11 -22.61
C ALA A 294 13.62 -8.67 -23.11
N GLY A 295 14.57 -9.59 -23.25
CA GLY A 295 15.92 -9.31 -23.77
C GLY A 295 16.90 -8.77 -22.73
N LEU A 296 16.58 -8.88 -21.45
CA LEU A 296 17.46 -8.48 -20.37
C LEU A 296 18.40 -9.63 -19.95
N GLU A 297 19.63 -9.31 -19.60
CA GLU A 297 20.60 -10.23 -19.02
C GLU A 297 20.43 -10.27 -17.50
N VAL A 298 20.06 -11.42 -16.93
CA VAL A 298 20.00 -11.62 -15.48
C VAL A 298 21.44 -11.63 -14.93
N LEU A 299 21.73 -10.68 -14.06
CA LEU A 299 23.05 -10.53 -13.42
C LEU A 299 23.13 -11.31 -12.12
N GLU A 300 22.09 -11.21 -11.30
CA GLU A 300 22.07 -11.78 -9.96
C GLU A 300 20.63 -12.09 -9.54
N VAL A 301 20.46 -13.19 -8.79
CA VAL A 301 19.23 -13.50 -8.05
C VAL A 301 19.62 -13.60 -6.58
N THR A 302 18.97 -12.86 -5.71
CA THR A 302 19.27 -12.83 -4.27
C THR A 302 18.03 -13.17 -3.46
N TYR A 303 18.25 -13.73 -2.26
CA TYR A 303 17.21 -14.32 -1.42
C TYR A 303 17.30 -13.78 0.00
N GLN A 304 16.12 -13.63 0.64
CA GLN A 304 15.99 -13.39 2.07
C GLN A 304 14.70 -14.08 2.56
N GLY A 305 14.85 -15.15 3.39
CA GLY A 305 13.75 -16.03 3.70
C GLY A 305 13.18 -16.69 2.44
N GLU A 306 11.89 -16.61 2.23
CA GLU A 306 11.15 -17.08 1.05
C GLU A 306 11.09 -16.05 -0.10
N TRP A 307 11.69 -14.87 0.09
CA TRP A 307 11.61 -13.76 -0.85
C TRP A 307 12.82 -13.66 -1.76
N VAL A 308 12.57 -13.27 -2.98
CA VAL A 308 13.55 -13.22 -4.07
C VAL A 308 13.62 -11.82 -4.67
N SER A 309 14.84 -11.42 -5.05
CA SER A 309 15.07 -10.26 -5.91
C SER A 309 15.85 -10.69 -7.15
N VAL A 310 15.41 -10.23 -8.32
CA VAL A 310 16.07 -10.46 -9.61
C VAL A 310 16.64 -9.14 -10.11
N THR A 311 17.95 -9.11 -10.34
CA THR A 311 18.66 -7.98 -10.92
C THR A 311 19.12 -8.32 -12.32
N ALA A 312 18.78 -7.47 -13.29
CA ALA A 312 19.09 -7.69 -14.71
C ALA A 312 19.60 -6.42 -15.39
N ARG A 313 20.20 -6.56 -16.56
CA ARG A 313 20.76 -5.47 -17.38
C ARG A 313 20.16 -5.48 -18.77
N LYS A 314 19.88 -4.29 -19.30
CA LYS A 314 19.56 -4.07 -20.72
C LYS A 314 20.84 -4.02 -21.54
N ASN A 315 20.96 -4.91 -22.53
CA ASN A 315 22.13 -5.01 -23.42
C ASN A 315 22.15 -3.91 -24.51
#